data_c0e05f2fca370f5f7f5f684fac99cdb2
#
_entry.id   c0e05f2fca370f5f7f5f684fac99cdb2
#
_cell.length_a   1.000
_cell.length_b   1.000
_cell.length_c   1.000
_cell.angle_alpha   90.00
_cell.angle_beta   90.00
_cell.angle_gamma   90.00
#
_symmetry.space_group_name_H-M   'P 1'
#
loop_
_entity.id
_entity.type
_entity.pdbx_description
1 polymer ?
#
loop_
_entity_poly.entity_id
_entity_poly.type
_entity_poly.pdbx_seq_one_letter_code
_entity_poly.pdbx_strand_id
1 'polypeptide(L)'
;MLRYFRSQRCGAAWDEADRRAAFFGGRADQVDVHGGWYDASGDRSKYLSHLSYANYLNPQQSPLAVWAFLAAAELLRSDAEPGGGNDPFRELLGELLEEARYGAEFLLRMQDPAGYFYVGVFDRWTHEPGERRISTFRGQQGQRGENYQAAYRQGAALTIAALARASRGLSGSGAEGAFLQAAERGFAHLEAHNREYLDDGRENIIDDYCALLAAAELHAATSHGQYLRAARRRARSLAGRLCRDGNYRDFWRADRRGERPFFHAAEAGLPVIALLRYAESEPSAGRAGAALGAVRRSLQFELAITGEVVNPFGYARQYVQPVDGPRRAAFFFPHRNESGYWWQGENARLASLAAAARLACRSLPPDPVPAARLERYAAVQLGWILGCNPFDACFLHGFGRNNPEYEPRFPNAFGGICNGITGGFDDEEDIDFLPSPYAERGEHRWRWSEQWLPHAAWYLLAACAAPASGLAAVQAVHSPGGET
;
A
#
# COMPACT_ATOMS: atom_id res chain seq x y z
N MET A 1 -15.85 3.02 0.88
CA MET A 1 -14.60 2.73 0.14
C MET A 1 -14.80 1.73 -1.00
N LEU A 2 -15.46 0.60 -0.84
CA LEU A 2 -15.67 -0.34 -1.97
C LEU A 2 -16.39 0.28 -3.17
N ARG A 3 -17.34 1.21 -2.95
CA ARG A 3 -17.94 1.99 -4.04
C ARG A 3 -16.93 2.80 -4.83
N TYR A 4 -15.91 3.35 -4.16
CA TYR A 4 -14.80 4.02 -4.83
C TYR A 4 -14.04 3.04 -5.74
N PHE A 5 -13.62 1.88 -5.24
CA PHE A 5 -12.93 0.89 -6.07
C PHE A 5 -13.78 0.46 -7.28
N ARG A 6 -15.08 0.21 -7.09
CA ARG A 6 -15.99 -0.08 -8.20
C ARG A 6 -16.05 1.04 -9.23
N SER A 7 -16.00 2.31 -8.81
CA SER A 7 -15.97 3.46 -9.73
C SER A 7 -14.63 3.62 -10.48
N GLN A 8 -13.56 3.06 -9.94
CA GLN A 8 -12.23 3.04 -10.57
C GLN A 8 -11.99 1.82 -11.45
N ARG A 9 -12.92 0.86 -11.53
CA ARG A 9 -12.77 -0.28 -12.44
C ARG A 9 -12.58 0.22 -13.87
N CYS A 10 -11.56 -0.30 -14.56
CA CYS A 10 -11.33 0.00 -15.96
C CYS A 10 -12.55 -0.46 -16.77
N GLY A 11 -13.08 0.40 -17.61
CA GLY A 11 -14.32 0.11 -18.32
C GLY A 11 -14.42 0.73 -19.71
N ALA A 12 -15.46 0.34 -20.44
CA ALA A 12 -15.78 0.85 -21.77
C ALA A 12 -14.61 0.76 -22.77
N ALA A 13 -14.33 1.85 -23.49
CA ALA A 13 -13.29 1.89 -24.53
C ALA A 13 -11.89 1.58 -24.02
N TRP A 14 -11.60 1.86 -22.74
CA TRP A 14 -10.31 1.58 -22.11
C TRP A 14 -10.11 0.08 -21.91
N ASP A 15 -11.14 -0.61 -21.41
CA ASP A 15 -11.11 -2.05 -21.19
C ASP A 15 -11.00 -2.81 -22.52
N GLU A 16 -11.70 -2.34 -23.55
CA GLU A 16 -11.62 -2.92 -24.90
C GLU A 16 -10.21 -2.74 -25.51
N ALA A 17 -9.60 -1.56 -25.34
CA ALA A 17 -8.21 -1.32 -25.79
C ALA A 17 -7.23 -2.26 -25.08
N ASP A 18 -7.43 -2.53 -23.78
CA ASP A 18 -6.58 -3.37 -22.98
C ASP A 18 -6.69 -4.88 -23.31
N ARG A 19 -7.71 -5.30 -24.04
CA ARG A 19 -7.80 -6.69 -24.56
C ARG A 19 -6.76 -7.01 -25.62
N ARG A 20 -6.17 -5.98 -26.22
CA ARG A 20 -5.12 -6.07 -27.24
C ARG A 20 -4.05 -5.03 -27.00
N ALA A 21 -3.55 -4.95 -25.76
CA ALA A 21 -2.54 -3.99 -25.39
C ALA A 21 -1.23 -4.29 -26.10
N ALA A 22 -0.69 -3.29 -26.80
CA ALA A 22 0.62 -3.36 -27.41
C ALA A 22 1.70 -2.93 -26.41
N PHE A 23 2.92 -3.37 -26.64
CA PHE A 23 4.09 -2.93 -25.88
C PHE A 23 4.65 -1.63 -26.45
N PHE A 24 5.27 -0.84 -25.58
CA PHE A 24 6.15 0.22 -26.01
C PHE A 24 7.52 -0.39 -26.38
N GLY A 25 8.10 0.04 -27.50
CA GLY A 25 9.38 -0.46 -27.96
C GLY A 25 9.30 -1.55 -29.03
N GLY A 26 10.31 -2.43 -29.08
CA GLY A 26 10.51 -3.37 -30.18
C GLY A 26 9.65 -4.65 -30.14
N ARG A 27 8.91 -4.92 -29.07
CA ARG A 27 8.05 -6.10 -28.96
C ARG A 27 6.75 -5.93 -29.75
N ALA A 28 6.46 -6.83 -30.69
CA ALA A 28 5.40 -6.68 -31.68
C ALA A 28 4.07 -7.39 -31.33
N ASP A 29 4.07 -8.33 -30.40
CA ASP A 29 2.87 -9.03 -29.98
C ASP A 29 1.93 -8.14 -29.16
N GLN A 30 0.68 -8.57 -29.02
CA GLN A 30 -0.33 -7.95 -28.17
C GLN A 30 -0.78 -8.93 -27.11
N VAL A 31 -1.16 -8.42 -25.94
CA VAL A 31 -1.61 -9.21 -24.82
C VAL A 31 -2.93 -8.69 -24.26
N ASP A 32 -3.70 -9.57 -23.62
CA ASP A 32 -4.92 -9.21 -22.92
C ASP A 32 -4.60 -8.87 -21.45
N VAL A 33 -4.77 -7.59 -21.11
CA VAL A 33 -4.59 -7.04 -19.76
C VAL A 33 -5.82 -6.24 -19.31
N HIS A 34 -7.01 -6.64 -19.80
CA HIS A 34 -8.28 -5.99 -19.43
C HIS A 34 -8.59 -6.13 -17.93
N GLY A 35 -9.53 -5.32 -17.43
CA GLY A 35 -9.89 -5.27 -16.02
C GLY A 35 -8.93 -4.40 -15.20
N GLY A 36 -8.94 -4.58 -13.88
CA GLY A 36 -8.17 -3.76 -12.95
C GLY A 36 -8.76 -2.37 -12.75
N TRP A 37 -8.08 -1.58 -11.94
CA TRP A 37 -8.53 -0.23 -11.56
C TRP A 37 -7.61 0.84 -12.14
N TYR A 38 -8.17 1.98 -12.48
CA TYR A 38 -7.41 3.19 -12.69
C TYR A 38 -6.65 3.55 -11.42
N ASP A 39 -5.44 4.10 -11.56
CA ASP A 39 -4.55 4.39 -10.44
C ASP A 39 -5.11 5.48 -9.51
N ALA A 40 -5.63 6.55 -10.11
CA ALA A 40 -6.11 7.72 -9.40
C ALA A 40 -7.31 8.35 -10.13
N SER A 41 -7.99 9.28 -9.47
CA SER A 41 -9.13 9.98 -10.09
C SER A 41 -8.73 10.81 -11.32
N GLY A 42 -7.50 11.29 -11.37
CA GLY A 42 -6.92 12.03 -12.52
C GLY A 42 -6.08 11.21 -13.48
N ASP A 43 -5.89 9.92 -13.23
CA ASP A 43 -5.07 9.02 -14.06
C ASP A 43 -5.89 7.82 -14.54
N ARG A 44 -5.85 7.56 -15.83
CA ARG A 44 -6.52 6.40 -16.47
C ARG A 44 -5.59 5.20 -16.66
N SER A 45 -4.34 5.31 -16.29
CA SER A 45 -3.39 4.21 -16.34
C SER A 45 -3.63 3.20 -15.23
N LYS A 46 -3.04 2.02 -15.35
CA LYS A 46 -3.10 0.94 -14.37
C LYS A 46 -1.69 0.49 -14.04
N TYR A 47 -1.34 0.43 -12.77
CA TYR A 47 0.01 0.06 -12.34
C TYR A 47 -0.01 -1.08 -11.33
N LEU A 48 1.04 -1.90 -11.34
CA LEU A 48 1.38 -2.76 -10.22
C LEU A 48 2.09 -1.94 -9.14
N SER A 49 2.96 -1.02 -9.56
CA SER A 49 3.61 -0.03 -8.70
C SER A 49 3.84 1.27 -9.46
N HIS A 50 3.67 2.37 -8.79
CA HIS A 50 3.96 3.71 -9.31
C HIS A 50 5.46 4.05 -9.13
N LEU A 51 5.96 5.04 -9.88
CA LEU A 51 7.33 5.57 -9.76
C LEU A 51 8.43 4.50 -9.79
N SER A 52 8.30 3.52 -10.69
CA SER A 52 9.24 2.39 -10.80
C SER A 52 10.70 2.81 -11.01
N TYR A 53 10.96 4.01 -11.54
CA TYR A 53 12.27 4.62 -11.72
C TYR A 53 12.90 5.20 -10.44
N ALA A 54 12.09 5.47 -9.42
CA ALA A 54 12.56 6.06 -8.17
C ALA A 54 12.92 4.97 -7.17
N ASN A 55 14.12 4.46 -7.21
CA ASN A 55 14.61 3.27 -6.50
C ASN A 55 14.19 3.10 -5.04
N TYR A 56 13.89 4.18 -4.31
CA TYR A 56 13.48 4.16 -2.91
C TYR A 56 12.02 4.56 -2.67
N LEU A 57 11.23 4.67 -3.73
CA LEU A 57 9.84 5.09 -3.66
C LEU A 57 9.03 4.38 -4.75
N ASN A 58 8.54 3.20 -4.45
CA ASN A 58 7.77 2.35 -5.36
C ASN A 58 6.42 2.00 -4.72
N PRO A 59 5.46 2.95 -4.62
CA PRO A 59 4.17 2.68 -4.00
C PRO A 59 3.44 1.54 -4.70
N GLN A 60 3.00 0.55 -3.94
CA GLN A 60 2.25 -0.59 -4.46
C GLN A 60 0.80 -0.17 -4.74
N GLN A 61 0.24 -0.63 -5.87
CA GLN A 61 -1.05 -0.18 -6.37
C GLN A 61 -2.10 -1.30 -6.41
N SER A 62 -2.50 -1.74 -7.60
CA SER A 62 -3.53 -2.78 -7.76
C SER A 62 -3.26 -4.05 -6.94
N PRO A 63 -2.01 -4.58 -6.85
CA PRO A 63 -1.75 -5.75 -6.01
C PRO A 63 -1.97 -5.48 -4.52
N LEU A 64 -1.66 -4.27 -4.04
CA LEU A 64 -1.94 -3.87 -2.67
C LEU A 64 -3.44 -3.91 -2.37
N ALA A 65 -4.28 -3.40 -3.29
CA ALA A 65 -5.73 -3.41 -3.12
C ALA A 65 -6.25 -4.85 -2.99
N VAL A 66 -5.84 -5.75 -3.88
CA VAL A 66 -6.24 -7.17 -3.82
C VAL A 66 -5.79 -7.81 -2.50
N TRP A 67 -4.53 -7.63 -2.12
CA TRP A 67 -3.99 -8.21 -0.89
C TRP A 67 -4.70 -7.65 0.34
N ALA A 68 -4.96 -6.33 0.40
CA ALA A 68 -5.63 -5.68 1.51
C ALA A 68 -7.08 -6.14 1.66
N PHE A 69 -7.84 -6.30 0.56
CA PHE A 69 -9.21 -6.83 0.61
C PHE A 69 -9.26 -8.25 1.17
N LEU A 70 -8.36 -9.12 0.72
CA LEU A 70 -8.29 -10.50 1.22
C LEU A 70 -7.82 -10.54 2.69
N ALA A 71 -6.91 -9.65 3.09
CA ALA A 71 -6.48 -9.53 4.47
C ALA A 71 -7.63 -9.02 5.38
N ALA A 72 -8.35 -8.00 4.94
CA ALA A 72 -9.53 -7.49 5.63
C ALA A 72 -10.63 -8.55 5.75
N ALA A 73 -10.89 -9.31 4.68
CA ALA A 73 -11.85 -10.41 4.69
C ALA A 73 -11.48 -11.51 5.69
N GLU A 74 -10.19 -11.85 5.81
CA GLU A 74 -9.70 -12.82 6.80
C GLU A 74 -9.89 -12.31 8.24
N LEU A 75 -9.60 -11.04 8.49
CA LEU A 75 -9.82 -10.39 9.79
C LEU A 75 -11.29 -10.40 10.19
N LEU A 76 -12.19 -10.01 9.29
CA LEU A 76 -13.64 -10.03 9.55
C LEU A 76 -14.17 -11.44 9.82
N ARG A 77 -13.65 -12.46 9.11
CA ARG A 77 -14.00 -13.87 9.38
C ARG A 77 -13.50 -14.33 10.74
N SER A 78 -12.32 -13.91 11.17
CA SER A 78 -11.75 -14.31 12.47
C SER A 78 -12.49 -13.66 13.65
N ASP A 79 -13.08 -12.49 13.43
CA ASP A 79 -13.77 -11.72 14.46
C ASP A 79 -15.29 -12.01 14.49
N ALA A 80 -15.81 -12.76 13.50
CA ALA A 80 -17.23 -13.16 13.47
C ALA A 80 -17.54 -14.19 14.57
N GLU A 81 -18.58 -13.94 15.36
CA GLU A 81 -19.03 -14.90 16.37
C GLU A 81 -19.67 -16.14 15.71
N PRO A 82 -19.33 -17.35 16.16
CA PRO A 82 -19.97 -18.57 15.68
C PRO A 82 -21.47 -18.57 15.99
N GLY A 83 -22.33 -18.57 14.97
CA GLY A 83 -23.76 -18.76 15.11
C GLY A 83 -24.64 -17.51 15.13
N GLY A 84 -24.08 -16.31 14.96
CA GLY A 84 -24.84 -15.07 14.81
C GLY A 84 -25.63 -15.05 13.50
N GLY A 85 -26.98 -15.21 13.59
CA GLY A 85 -27.87 -15.24 12.41
C GLY A 85 -27.92 -13.92 11.62
N ASN A 86 -27.54 -12.79 12.20
CA ASN A 86 -27.42 -11.46 11.60
C ASN A 86 -25.99 -10.94 11.79
N ASP A 87 -25.07 -11.43 10.96
CA ASP A 87 -23.72 -10.87 10.89
C ASP A 87 -23.76 -9.59 10.03
N PRO A 88 -23.59 -8.38 10.64
CA PRO A 88 -23.64 -7.11 9.90
C PRO A 88 -22.48 -6.98 8.89
N PHE A 89 -21.47 -7.82 9.00
CA PHE A 89 -20.32 -7.82 8.11
C PHE A 89 -20.41 -8.84 6.98
N ARG A 90 -21.46 -9.66 6.90
CA ARG A 90 -21.63 -10.67 5.85
C ARG A 90 -21.70 -10.04 4.45
N GLU A 91 -22.44 -8.96 4.30
CA GLU A 91 -22.55 -8.22 3.05
C GLU A 91 -21.19 -7.58 2.69
N LEU A 92 -20.56 -6.90 3.64
CA LEU A 92 -19.22 -6.32 3.46
C LEU A 92 -18.19 -7.38 3.07
N LEU A 93 -18.23 -8.55 3.71
CA LEU A 93 -17.36 -9.67 3.36
C LEU A 93 -17.57 -10.14 1.91
N GLY A 94 -18.84 -10.25 1.47
CA GLY A 94 -19.17 -10.58 0.10
C GLY A 94 -18.63 -9.57 -0.90
N GLU A 95 -18.82 -8.28 -0.62
CA GLU A 95 -18.32 -7.18 -1.46
C GLU A 95 -16.78 -7.14 -1.53
N LEU A 96 -16.08 -7.39 -0.40
CA LEU A 96 -14.61 -7.48 -0.37
C LEU A 96 -14.08 -8.61 -1.24
N LEU A 97 -14.71 -9.78 -1.16
CA LEU A 97 -14.30 -10.95 -1.94
C LEU A 97 -14.60 -10.78 -3.43
N GLU A 98 -15.71 -10.14 -3.80
CA GLU A 98 -16.02 -9.79 -5.18
C GLU A 98 -14.96 -8.86 -5.77
N GLU A 99 -14.61 -7.79 -5.05
CA GLU A 99 -13.62 -6.82 -5.49
C GLU A 99 -12.20 -7.42 -5.54
N ALA A 100 -11.86 -8.28 -4.57
CA ALA A 100 -10.61 -9.01 -4.56
C ALA A 100 -10.50 -9.97 -5.75
N ARG A 101 -11.59 -10.66 -6.12
CA ARG A 101 -11.62 -11.54 -7.30
C ARG A 101 -11.40 -10.76 -8.59
N TYR A 102 -12.14 -9.67 -8.78
CA TYR A 102 -11.97 -8.79 -9.94
C TYR A 102 -10.51 -8.36 -10.14
N GLY A 103 -9.87 -7.92 -9.06
CA GLY A 103 -8.46 -7.54 -9.11
C GLY A 103 -7.51 -8.72 -9.30
N ALA A 104 -7.74 -9.86 -8.67
CA ALA A 104 -6.90 -11.05 -8.82
C ALA A 104 -6.92 -11.58 -10.26
N GLU A 105 -8.06 -11.56 -10.93
CA GLU A 105 -8.20 -11.91 -12.34
C GLU A 105 -7.43 -10.95 -13.25
N PHE A 106 -7.42 -9.65 -12.94
CA PHE A 106 -6.56 -8.68 -13.63
C PHE A 106 -5.08 -8.97 -13.41
N LEU A 107 -4.66 -9.22 -12.16
CA LEU A 107 -3.27 -9.54 -11.84
C LEU A 107 -2.79 -10.81 -12.57
N LEU A 108 -3.66 -11.79 -12.75
CA LEU A 108 -3.35 -12.99 -13.52
C LEU A 108 -3.03 -12.67 -14.99
N ARG A 109 -3.81 -11.76 -15.60
CA ARG A 109 -3.58 -11.30 -16.98
C ARG A 109 -2.32 -10.43 -17.15
N MET A 110 -1.84 -9.83 -16.07
CA MET A 110 -0.60 -9.06 -16.08
C MET A 110 0.66 -9.92 -16.08
N GLN A 111 0.55 -11.25 -16.13
CA GLN A 111 1.70 -12.15 -16.16
C GLN A 111 2.07 -12.55 -17.58
N ASP A 112 3.33 -12.33 -17.97
CA ASP A 112 3.91 -12.84 -19.21
C ASP A 112 4.09 -14.37 -19.16
N PRO A 113 3.96 -15.09 -20.28
CA PRO A 113 4.28 -16.52 -20.33
C PRO A 113 5.68 -16.89 -19.83
N ALA A 114 6.66 -15.98 -19.91
CA ALA A 114 8.01 -16.17 -19.35
C ALA A 114 8.04 -16.12 -17.81
N GLY A 115 6.94 -15.70 -17.15
CA GLY A 115 6.78 -15.73 -15.70
C GLY A 115 6.89 -14.38 -15.00
N TYR A 116 7.43 -13.34 -15.61
CA TYR A 116 7.42 -12.00 -15.01
C TYR A 116 6.06 -11.32 -15.13
N PHE A 117 5.86 -10.24 -14.37
CA PHE A 117 4.66 -9.40 -14.45
C PHE A 117 4.99 -8.08 -15.16
N TYR A 118 4.01 -7.52 -15.88
CA TYR A 118 4.13 -6.19 -16.48
C TYR A 118 3.95 -5.11 -15.41
N VAL A 119 4.79 -4.07 -15.41
CA VAL A 119 4.72 -2.95 -14.45
C VAL A 119 3.39 -2.21 -14.53
N GLY A 120 2.88 -1.97 -15.74
CA GLY A 120 1.64 -1.25 -15.92
C GLY A 120 1.21 -1.07 -17.37
N VAL A 121 0.01 -0.51 -17.51
CA VAL A 121 -0.58 -0.07 -18.78
C VAL A 121 -0.71 1.44 -18.71
N PHE A 122 0.08 2.16 -19.49
CA PHE A 122 0.28 3.59 -19.39
C PHE A 122 -0.16 4.34 -20.65
N ASP A 123 -0.99 5.39 -20.49
CA ASP A 123 -1.53 6.22 -21.57
C ASP A 123 -0.83 7.58 -21.74
N ARG A 124 0.25 7.85 -21.02
CA ARG A 124 0.96 9.15 -20.96
C ARG A 124 0.11 10.30 -20.42
N TRP A 125 -0.88 9.99 -19.60
CA TRP A 125 -1.86 10.95 -19.07
C TRP A 125 -2.61 11.74 -20.16
N THR A 126 -2.69 11.18 -21.36
CA THR A 126 -3.43 11.78 -22.47
C THR A 126 -4.93 11.57 -22.35
N HIS A 127 -5.35 10.61 -21.55
CA HIS A 127 -6.74 10.16 -21.45
C HIS A 127 -7.31 9.65 -22.78
N GLU A 128 -6.44 9.07 -23.63
CA GLU A 128 -6.81 8.50 -24.93
C GLU A 128 -6.60 6.98 -24.92
N PRO A 129 -7.65 6.16 -25.14
CA PRO A 129 -7.53 4.70 -25.15
C PRO A 129 -6.49 4.18 -26.15
N GLY A 130 -6.35 4.85 -27.31
CA GLY A 130 -5.39 4.50 -28.36
C GLY A 130 -3.93 4.68 -27.97
N GLU A 131 -3.65 5.48 -26.95
CA GLU A 131 -2.30 5.75 -26.43
C GLU A 131 -1.82 4.73 -25.39
N ARG A 132 -2.67 3.82 -24.95
CA ARG A 132 -2.30 2.83 -23.92
C ARG A 132 -1.26 1.84 -24.45
N ARG A 133 -0.21 1.63 -23.64
CA ARG A 133 0.86 0.66 -23.93
C ARG A 133 1.29 -0.01 -22.63
N ILE A 134 1.73 -1.24 -22.72
CA ILE A 134 2.53 -1.87 -21.67
C ILE A 134 3.90 -1.20 -21.69
N SER A 135 4.22 -0.47 -20.63
CA SER A 135 5.44 0.30 -20.48
C SER A 135 5.67 0.72 -19.04
N THR A 136 6.89 1.10 -18.71
CA THR A 136 7.20 1.98 -17.59
C THR A 136 7.02 3.44 -18.02
N PHE A 137 7.09 4.37 -17.04
CA PHE A 137 7.29 5.78 -17.33
C PHE A 137 8.42 6.35 -16.47
N ARG A 138 8.99 7.46 -16.92
CA ARG A 138 10.05 8.19 -16.21
C ARG A 138 9.74 9.67 -16.18
N GLY A 139 9.96 10.26 -15.03
CA GLY A 139 9.81 11.70 -14.81
C GLY A 139 8.39 12.24 -15.00
N GLN A 140 8.23 13.52 -14.74
CA GLN A 140 6.93 14.22 -14.76
C GLN A 140 6.33 14.35 -16.17
N GLN A 141 7.15 14.23 -17.21
CA GLN A 141 6.71 14.30 -18.61
C GLN A 141 6.18 12.96 -19.13
N GLY A 142 6.15 11.93 -18.28
CA GLY A 142 5.62 10.61 -18.64
C GLY A 142 6.34 9.96 -19.80
N GLN A 143 7.68 10.04 -19.85
CA GLN A 143 8.46 9.35 -20.86
C GLN A 143 8.33 7.84 -20.68
N ARG A 144 7.90 7.13 -21.72
CA ARG A 144 7.77 5.67 -21.70
C ARG A 144 9.14 4.98 -21.72
N GLY A 145 9.21 3.82 -21.06
CA GLY A 145 10.36 2.92 -21.08
C GLY A 145 9.99 1.52 -21.52
N GLU A 146 10.96 0.80 -22.10
CA GLU A 146 10.82 -0.59 -22.58
C GLU A 146 11.08 -1.62 -21.46
N ASN A 147 11.51 -1.20 -20.27
CA ASN A 147 11.76 -2.04 -19.12
C ASN A 147 10.46 -2.30 -18.32
N TYR A 148 9.51 -2.94 -18.98
CA TYR A 148 8.16 -3.22 -18.44
C TYR A 148 8.09 -4.46 -17.54
N GLN A 149 9.18 -5.17 -17.30
CA GLN A 149 9.24 -6.29 -16.36
C GLN A 149 9.31 -5.76 -14.92
N ALA A 150 8.35 -6.17 -14.11
CA ALA A 150 8.28 -5.72 -12.73
C ALA A 150 9.24 -6.49 -11.81
N ALA A 151 10.16 -5.79 -11.15
CA ALA A 151 10.95 -6.31 -10.04
C ALA A 151 10.10 -6.52 -8.76
N TYR A 152 10.67 -7.13 -7.72
CA TYR A 152 9.99 -7.29 -6.43
C TYR A 152 9.38 -5.98 -5.94
N ARG A 153 10.17 -4.91 -5.86
CA ARG A 153 9.71 -3.60 -5.40
C ARG A 153 8.77 -2.88 -6.36
N GLN A 154 8.75 -3.28 -7.62
CA GLN A 154 7.93 -2.65 -8.67
C GLN A 154 6.55 -3.32 -8.83
N GLY A 155 6.02 -3.91 -7.78
CA GLY A 155 4.69 -4.48 -7.72
C GLY A 155 4.60 -5.99 -7.91
N ALA A 156 5.63 -6.63 -8.47
CA ALA A 156 5.54 -8.06 -8.75
C ALA A 156 5.47 -8.91 -7.48
N ALA A 157 6.20 -8.54 -6.40
CA ALA A 157 6.14 -9.31 -5.16
C ALA A 157 4.77 -9.20 -4.48
N LEU A 158 4.17 -8.00 -4.46
CA LEU A 158 2.80 -7.85 -3.96
C LEU A 158 1.78 -8.58 -4.85
N THR A 159 2.00 -8.65 -6.17
CA THR A 159 1.19 -9.46 -7.08
C THR A 159 1.26 -10.94 -6.69
N ILE A 160 2.46 -11.47 -6.45
CA ILE A 160 2.67 -12.85 -5.98
C ILE A 160 1.96 -13.07 -4.65
N ALA A 161 2.11 -12.15 -3.68
CA ALA A 161 1.45 -12.24 -2.39
C ALA A 161 -0.08 -12.23 -2.51
N ALA A 162 -0.63 -11.34 -3.33
CA ALA A 162 -2.06 -11.21 -3.58
C ALA A 162 -2.64 -12.46 -4.24
N LEU A 163 -1.98 -13.00 -5.27
CA LEU A 163 -2.41 -14.22 -5.97
C LEU A 163 -2.30 -15.47 -5.07
N ALA A 164 -1.21 -15.61 -4.30
CA ALA A 164 -1.07 -16.70 -3.34
C ALA A 164 -2.15 -16.63 -2.24
N ARG A 165 -2.52 -15.44 -1.79
CA ARG A 165 -3.62 -15.26 -0.84
C ARG A 165 -4.98 -15.51 -1.48
N ALA A 166 -5.18 -15.08 -2.74
CA ALA A 166 -6.40 -15.30 -3.51
C ALA A 166 -6.69 -16.79 -3.72
N SER A 167 -5.66 -17.61 -3.95
CA SER A 167 -5.81 -19.07 -4.11
C SER A 167 -6.40 -19.77 -2.88
N ARG A 168 -6.28 -19.16 -1.68
CA ARG A 168 -6.88 -19.66 -0.43
C ARG A 168 -8.19 -18.97 -0.08
N GLY A 169 -8.24 -17.64 -0.32
CA GLY A 169 -9.33 -16.77 0.14
C GLY A 169 -10.57 -16.76 -0.75
N LEU A 170 -10.42 -17.08 -2.03
CA LEU A 170 -11.47 -17.07 -3.05
C LEU A 170 -11.92 -18.50 -3.44
N SER A 171 -12.00 -19.40 -2.47
CA SER A 171 -12.42 -20.79 -2.69
C SER A 171 -13.79 -20.87 -3.38
N GLY A 172 -13.93 -21.81 -4.34
CA GLY A 172 -15.13 -21.97 -5.16
C GLY A 172 -15.21 -21.07 -6.38
N SER A 173 -14.13 -20.33 -6.70
CA SER A 173 -14.03 -19.51 -7.90
C SER A 173 -13.74 -20.32 -9.17
N GLY A 174 -13.14 -21.51 -9.00
CA GLY A 174 -12.58 -22.32 -10.09
C GLY A 174 -11.23 -21.82 -10.61
N ALA A 175 -10.74 -20.68 -10.12
CA ALA A 175 -9.49 -20.06 -10.56
C ALA A 175 -8.33 -20.23 -9.54
N GLU A 176 -8.57 -20.91 -8.41
CA GLU A 176 -7.61 -21.04 -7.30
C GLU A 176 -6.27 -21.62 -7.77
N GLY A 177 -6.33 -22.66 -8.59
CA GLY A 177 -5.14 -23.28 -9.16
C GLY A 177 -4.35 -22.35 -10.05
N ALA A 178 -5.03 -21.55 -10.88
CA ALA A 178 -4.39 -20.58 -11.77
C ALA A 178 -3.71 -19.45 -10.98
N PHE A 179 -4.36 -18.94 -9.92
CA PHE A 179 -3.75 -17.93 -9.04
C PHE A 179 -2.47 -18.45 -8.38
N LEU A 180 -2.52 -19.66 -7.82
CA LEU A 180 -1.36 -20.25 -7.18
C LEU A 180 -0.22 -20.49 -8.18
N GLN A 181 -0.52 -21.10 -9.33
CA GLN A 181 0.49 -21.35 -10.36
C GLN A 181 1.16 -20.06 -10.86
N ALA A 182 0.38 -18.99 -11.05
CA ALA A 182 0.92 -17.70 -11.46
C ALA A 182 1.84 -17.12 -10.37
N ALA A 183 1.44 -17.21 -9.09
CA ALA A 183 2.27 -16.77 -7.97
C ALA A 183 3.59 -17.56 -7.90
N GLU A 184 3.54 -18.89 -8.03
CA GLU A 184 4.73 -19.75 -7.99
C GLU A 184 5.68 -19.47 -9.16
N ARG A 185 5.15 -19.34 -10.41
CA ARG A 185 5.96 -18.97 -11.58
C ARG A 185 6.63 -17.60 -11.41
N GLY A 186 5.85 -16.59 -10.98
CA GLY A 186 6.38 -15.25 -10.75
C GLY A 186 7.47 -15.22 -9.69
N PHE A 187 7.28 -15.97 -8.59
CA PHE A 187 8.28 -16.07 -7.54
C PHE A 187 9.56 -16.74 -8.02
N ALA A 188 9.46 -17.87 -8.73
CA ALA A 188 10.61 -18.58 -9.29
C ALA A 188 11.38 -17.69 -10.28
N HIS A 189 10.66 -16.95 -11.12
CA HIS A 189 11.25 -16.03 -12.08
C HIS A 189 12.04 -14.91 -11.37
N LEU A 190 11.46 -14.28 -10.35
CA LEU A 190 12.11 -13.17 -9.64
C LEU A 190 13.26 -13.61 -8.72
N GLU A 191 13.23 -14.82 -8.16
CA GLU A 191 14.41 -15.34 -7.44
C GLU A 191 15.64 -15.44 -8.34
N ALA A 192 15.46 -15.57 -9.66
CA ALA A 192 16.56 -15.61 -10.64
C ALA A 192 16.89 -14.22 -11.22
N HIS A 193 15.87 -13.41 -11.54
CA HIS A 193 16.03 -12.24 -12.43
C HIS A 193 15.76 -10.89 -11.78
N ASN A 194 15.36 -10.81 -10.50
CA ASN A 194 14.95 -9.55 -9.87
C ASN A 194 15.91 -8.38 -10.11
N ARG A 195 17.21 -8.62 -9.98
CA ARG A 195 18.24 -7.57 -10.10
C ARG A 195 18.38 -7.03 -11.53
N GLU A 196 18.02 -7.81 -12.52
CA GLU A 196 18.08 -7.41 -13.93
C GLU A 196 17.02 -6.34 -14.26
N TYR A 197 15.94 -6.29 -13.48
CA TYR A 197 14.83 -5.36 -13.64
C TYR A 197 14.96 -4.07 -12.82
N LEU A 198 15.99 -3.99 -11.98
CA LEU A 198 16.23 -2.82 -11.14
C LEU A 198 17.13 -1.81 -11.87
N ASP A 199 16.76 -0.54 -11.89
CA ASP A 199 17.53 0.51 -12.56
C ASP A 199 18.97 0.62 -12.03
N ASP A 200 19.19 0.36 -10.74
CA ASP A 200 20.51 0.38 -10.09
C ASP A 200 21.14 -1.02 -9.91
N GLY A 201 20.45 -2.09 -10.33
CA GLY A 201 20.87 -3.48 -10.16
C GLY A 201 21.00 -3.95 -8.71
N ARG A 202 20.48 -3.20 -7.74
CA ARG A 202 20.65 -3.42 -6.30
C ARG A 202 19.33 -3.53 -5.56
N GLU A 203 19.16 -4.60 -4.80
CA GLU A 203 18.02 -4.73 -3.90
C GLU A 203 18.16 -3.80 -2.68
N ASN A 204 17.05 -3.18 -2.30
CA ASN A 204 16.92 -2.34 -1.11
C ASN A 204 15.87 -2.89 -0.14
N ILE A 205 15.45 -2.09 0.85
CA ILE A 205 14.47 -2.50 1.85
C ILE A 205 13.11 -2.85 1.24
N ILE A 206 12.73 -2.19 0.13
CA ILE A 206 11.42 -2.41 -0.52
C ILE A 206 11.41 -3.83 -1.11
N ASP A 207 12.49 -4.26 -1.76
CA ASP A 207 12.62 -5.65 -2.23
C ASP A 207 12.53 -6.64 -1.07
N ASP A 208 13.18 -6.35 0.07
CA ASP A 208 13.19 -7.25 1.21
C ASP A 208 11.79 -7.45 1.81
N TYR A 209 11.02 -6.37 2.08
CA TYR A 209 9.69 -6.54 2.68
C TYR A 209 8.66 -7.05 1.67
N CYS A 210 8.73 -6.64 0.41
CA CYS A 210 7.83 -7.14 -0.62
C CYS A 210 8.07 -8.64 -0.90
N ALA A 211 9.33 -9.06 -1.09
CA ALA A 211 9.66 -10.48 -1.29
C ALA A 211 9.39 -11.33 -0.03
N LEU A 212 9.54 -10.76 1.18
CA LEU A 212 9.15 -11.43 2.42
C LEU A 212 7.67 -11.74 2.44
N LEU A 213 6.84 -10.75 2.12
CA LEU A 213 5.38 -10.93 2.09
C LEU A 213 4.99 -11.98 1.04
N ALA A 214 5.57 -11.92 -0.17
CA ALA A 214 5.34 -12.92 -1.22
C ALA A 214 5.68 -14.34 -0.75
N ALA A 215 6.86 -14.53 -0.17
CA ALA A 215 7.31 -15.82 0.31
C ALA A 215 6.46 -16.36 1.49
N ALA A 216 6.03 -15.47 2.39
CA ALA A 216 5.16 -15.83 3.52
C ALA A 216 3.77 -16.27 3.04
N GLU A 217 3.16 -15.54 2.09
CA GLU A 217 1.86 -15.92 1.52
C GLU A 217 1.93 -17.22 0.70
N LEU A 218 3.00 -17.43 -0.08
CA LEU A 218 3.22 -18.69 -0.79
C LEU A 218 3.43 -19.86 0.19
N HIS A 219 4.17 -19.64 1.28
CA HIS A 219 4.31 -20.69 2.31
C HIS A 219 2.97 -21.00 2.97
N ALA A 220 2.18 -19.98 3.30
CA ALA A 220 0.84 -20.16 3.86
C ALA A 220 -0.12 -20.89 2.90
N ALA A 221 0.05 -20.71 1.57
CA ALA A 221 -0.79 -21.37 0.56
C ALA A 221 -0.38 -22.81 0.26
N THR A 222 0.93 -23.14 0.37
CA THR A 222 1.46 -24.43 -0.13
C THR A 222 2.06 -25.31 0.95
N SER A 223 2.47 -24.73 2.08
CA SER A 223 3.32 -25.36 3.11
C SER A 223 4.70 -25.82 2.59
N HIS A 224 5.09 -25.44 1.36
CA HIS A 224 6.35 -25.87 0.78
C HIS A 224 7.55 -25.22 1.47
N GLY A 225 8.52 -26.02 1.90
CA GLY A 225 9.70 -25.58 2.64
C GLY A 225 10.61 -24.60 1.87
N GLN A 226 10.54 -24.56 0.55
CA GLN A 226 11.31 -23.61 -0.25
C GLN A 226 10.88 -22.15 0.03
N TYR A 227 9.59 -21.89 0.15
CA TYR A 227 9.06 -20.56 0.45
C TYR A 227 9.36 -20.15 1.89
N LEU A 228 9.29 -21.08 2.84
CA LEU A 228 9.73 -20.82 4.21
C LEU A 228 11.22 -20.45 4.28
N ARG A 229 12.07 -21.15 3.52
CA ARG A 229 13.51 -20.78 3.45
C ARG A 229 13.73 -19.39 2.87
N ALA A 230 12.99 -19.03 1.81
CA ALA A 230 13.04 -17.69 1.23
C ALA A 230 12.55 -16.62 2.22
N ALA A 231 11.40 -16.83 2.87
CA ALA A 231 10.88 -15.97 3.91
C ALA A 231 11.87 -15.75 5.06
N ARG A 232 12.52 -16.81 5.53
CA ARG A 232 13.58 -16.74 6.56
C ARG A 232 14.78 -15.89 6.14
N ARG A 233 15.20 -15.98 4.88
CA ARG A 233 16.30 -15.15 4.36
C ARG A 233 15.89 -13.67 4.36
N ARG A 234 14.69 -13.37 3.82
CA ARG A 234 14.17 -11.99 3.71
C ARG A 234 13.86 -11.39 5.08
N ALA A 235 13.24 -12.14 6.00
CA ALA A 235 12.98 -11.70 7.37
C ALA A 235 14.27 -11.35 8.12
N ARG A 236 15.32 -12.18 7.99
CA ARG A 236 16.63 -11.88 8.57
C ARG A 236 17.26 -10.63 7.95
N SER A 237 17.18 -10.48 6.63
CA SER A 237 17.67 -9.29 5.92
C SER A 237 16.95 -8.04 6.42
N LEU A 238 15.62 -8.08 6.47
CA LEU A 238 14.79 -6.95 6.89
C LEU A 238 15.05 -6.59 8.37
N ALA A 239 15.01 -7.56 9.29
CA ALA A 239 15.29 -7.31 10.70
C ALA A 239 16.70 -6.73 10.94
N GLY A 240 17.67 -7.11 10.10
CA GLY A 240 19.04 -6.59 10.12
C GLY A 240 19.18 -5.15 9.59
N ARG A 241 18.09 -4.55 9.08
CA ARG A 241 18.07 -3.15 8.64
C ARG A 241 17.70 -2.18 9.75
N LEU A 242 17.25 -2.66 10.91
CA LEU A 242 17.13 -1.81 12.08
C LEU A 242 18.49 -1.32 12.50
N CYS A 243 18.65 -0.02 12.60
CA CYS A 243 19.92 0.62 12.89
C CYS A 243 19.79 1.76 13.88
N ARG A 244 20.92 2.36 14.19
CA ARG A 244 21.01 3.55 15.04
C ARG A 244 22.05 4.51 14.47
N ASP A 245 21.87 5.76 14.73
CA ASP A 245 22.88 6.79 14.63
C ASP A 245 22.97 7.59 15.94
N GLY A 246 23.62 8.75 15.94
CA GLY A 246 23.75 9.56 17.15
C GLY A 246 22.42 10.09 17.71
N ASN A 247 21.37 10.16 16.89
CA ASN A 247 20.09 10.79 17.22
C ASN A 247 19.01 9.76 17.55
N TYR A 248 18.91 8.70 16.74
CA TYR A 248 17.81 7.75 16.78
C TYR A 248 18.28 6.30 16.80
N ARG A 249 17.43 5.41 17.32
CA ARG A 249 17.64 3.96 17.34
C ARG A 249 16.41 3.24 16.80
N ASP A 250 16.65 2.07 16.23
CA ASP A 250 15.62 1.14 15.76
C ASP A 250 14.75 1.70 14.60
N PHE A 251 15.29 2.65 13.83
CA PHE A 251 14.74 3.04 12.55
C PHE A 251 15.25 2.10 11.44
N TRP A 252 14.49 1.99 10.36
CA TRP A 252 14.90 1.20 9.20
C TRP A 252 15.88 1.98 8.33
N ARG A 253 16.92 1.33 7.83
CA ARG A 253 17.75 1.88 6.74
C ARG A 253 17.33 1.29 5.39
N ALA A 254 17.35 2.12 4.35
CA ALA A 254 16.87 1.75 3.04
C ALA A 254 17.78 0.74 2.32
N ASP A 255 19.09 0.89 2.42
CA ASP A 255 20.05 0.01 1.77
C ASP A 255 20.95 -0.73 2.79
N ARG A 256 21.71 -1.74 2.33
CA ARG A 256 22.51 -2.58 3.24
C ARG A 256 23.76 -1.91 3.78
N ARG A 257 24.35 -1.03 3.00
CA ARG A 257 25.67 -0.42 3.28
C ARG A 257 25.61 1.09 3.40
N GLY A 258 24.53 1.68 2.92
CA GLY A 258 24.30 3.10 2.97
C GLY A 258 23.76 3.56 4.31
N GLU A 259 23.69 4.85 4.45
CA GLU A 259 23.24 5.51 5.67
C GLU A 259 21.84 6.12 5.54
N ARG A 260 21.23 6.00 4.33
CA ARG A 260 19.91 6.55 4.07
C ARG A 260 18.87 5.87 4.97
N PRO A 261 18.14 6.60 5.81
CA PRO A 261 17.00 6.06 6.52
C PRO A 261 15.91 5.64 5.50
N PHE A 262 15.12 4.65 5.86
CA PHE A 262 13.93 4.32 5.10
C PHE A 262 12.80 5.27 5.51
N PHE A 263 12.31 5.99 4.56
CA PHE A 263 11.08 6.77 4.63
C PHE A 263 10.32 6.56 3.32
N HIS A 264 8.99 6.53 3.39
CA HIS A 264 8.16 6.20 2.24
C HIS A 264 6.81 6.91 2.35
N ALA A 265 6.41 7.62 1.31
CA ALA A 265 5.21 8.45 1.31
C ALA A 265 3.89 7.65 1.28
N ALA A 266 3.94 6.31 1.08
CA ALA A 266 2.72 5.51 0.95
C ALA A 266 2.67 4.27 1.86
N GLU A 267 3.79 3.58 2.11
CA GLU A 267 3.76 2.23 2.70
C GLU A 267 4.76 2.02 3.83
N ALA A 268 4.99 3.07 4.65
CA ALA A 268 5.92 3.01 5.77
C ALA A 268 5.62 1.89 6.79
N GLY A 269 4.37 1.41 6.87
CA GLY A 269 3.96 0.30 7.72
C GLY A 269 4.25 -1.09 7.13
N LEU A 270 4.54 -1.21 5.84
CA LEU A 270 4.65 -2.52 5.16
C LEU A 270 5.83 -3.39 5.66
N PRO A 271 7.00 -2.85 6.06
CA PRO A 271 8.05 -3.65 6.70
C PRO A 271 7.57 -4.40 7.94
N VAL A 272 6.79 -3.73 8.79
CA VAL A 272 6.19 -4.32 10.01
C VAL A 272 5.17 -5.40 9.63
N ILE A 273 4.27 -5.12 8.68
CA ILE A 273 3.24 -6.04 8.22
C ILE A 273 3.85 -7.32 7.63
N ALA A 274 4.90 -7.19 6.82
CA ALA A 274 5.59 -8.34 6.24
C ALA A 274 6.25 -9.24 7.30
N LEU A 275 6.85 -8.66 8.35
CA LEU A 275 7.40 -9.41 9.48
C LEU A 275 6.32 -10.08 10.33
N LEU A 276 5.17 -9.43 10.56
CA LEU A 276 4.03 -10.02 11.25
C LEU A 276 3.51 -11.23 10.47
N ARG A 277 3.29 -11.07 9.18
CA ARG A 277 2.80 -12.15 8.32
C ARG A 277 3.77 -13.34 8.25
N TYR A 278 5.07 -13.08 8.24
CA TYR A 278 6.08 -14.13 8.37
C TYR A 278 6.01 -14.83 9.73
N ALA A 279 5.92 -14.07 10.82
CA ALA A 279 5.90 -14.65 12.18
C ALA A 279 4.71 -15.59 12.41
N GLU A 280 3.55 -15.31 11.80
CA GLU A 280 2.35 -16.17 11.86
C GLU A 280 2.57 -17.55 11.24
N SER A 281 3.41 -17.66 10.20
CA SER A 281 3.66 -18.91 9.46
C SER A 281 4.98 -19.58 9.82
N GLU A 282 5.83 -19.00 10.69
CA GLU A 282 7.14 -19.54 11.09
C GLU A 282 7.00 -20.54 12.23
N PRO A 283 7.25 -21.84 12.02
CA PRO A 283 7.10 -22.85 13.06
C PRO A 283 8.14 -22.76 14.18
N SER A 284 9.25 -22.07 13.97
CA SER A 284 10.28 -21.87 15.00
C SER A 284 9.94 -20.69 15.89
N ALA A 285 9.55 -20.93 17.14
CA ALA A 285 9.26 -19.88 18.13
C ALA A 285 10.41 -18.87 18.29
N GLY A 286 11.67 -19.29 18.21
CA GLY A 286 12.81 -18.40 18.29
C GLY A 286 12.93 -17.45 17.08
N ARG A 287 12.62 -17.92 15.86
CA ARG A 287 12.62 -17.08 14.66
C ARG A 287 11.42 -16.17 14.59
N ALA A 288 10.25 -16.67 14.93
CA ALA A 288 9.04 -15.84 15.07
C ALA A 288 9.25 -14.74 16.12
N GLY A 289 9.78 -15.09 17.29
CA GLY A 289 10.11 -14.13 18.36
C GLY A 289 11.13 -13.08 17.93
N ALA A 290 12.13 -13.44 17.12
CA ALA A 290 13.09 -12.48 16.58
C ALA A 290 12.41 -11.46 15.61
N ALA A 291 11.50 -11.92 14.75
CA ALA A 291 10.72 -11.05 13.87
C ALA A 291 9.79 -10.12 14.67
N LEU A 292 9.05 -10.65 15.64
CA LEU A 292 8.20 -9.86 16.53
C LEU A 292 9.02 -8.86 17.38
N GLY A 293 10.24 -9.22 17.77
CA GLY A 293 11.18 -8.30 18.42
C GLY A 293 11.59 -7.13 17.53
N ALA A 294 11.81 -7.36 16.23
CA ALA A 294 12.08 -6.30 15.27
C ALA A 294 10.85 -5.39 15.06
N VAL A 295 9.66 -5.97 14.92
CA VAL A 295 8.38 -5.23 14.86
C VAL A 295 8.23 -4.31 16.06
N ARG A 296 8.42 -4.84 17.27
CA ARG A 296 8.30 -4.06 18.50
C ARG A 296 9.24 -2.87 18.54
N ARG A 297 10.52 -3.07 18.21
CA ARG A 297 11.53 -1.99 18.21
C ARG A 297 11.20 -0.91 17.19
N SER A 298 10.80 -1.29 15.97
CA SER A 298 10.39 -0.34 14.93
C SER A 298 9.17 0.49 15.37
N LEU A 299 8.14 -0.13 15.94
CA LEU A 299 6.98 0.60 16.44
C LEU A 299 7.30 1.48 17.65
N GLN A 300 8.25 1.10 18.50
CA GLN A 300 8.76 1.98 19.56
C GLN A 300 9.44 3.23 19.00
N PHE A 301 10.18 3.08 17.89
CA PHE A 301 10.76 4.21 17.19
C PHE A 301 9.68 5.15 16.63
N GLU A 302 8.64 4.61 15.96
CA GLU A 302 7.54 5.41 15.42
C GLU A 302 6.82 6.23 16.51
N LEU A 303 6.57 5.60 17.66
CA LEU A 303 5.96 6.27 18.81
C LEU A 303 6.89 7.36 19.41
N ALA A 304 8.18 7.09 19.46
CA ALA A 304 9.16 8.00 20.04
C ALA A 304 9.36 9.24 19.16
N ILE A 305 9.63 9.08 17.87
CA ILE A 305 9.85 10.19 16.93
C ILE A 305 8.60 11.06 16.77
N THR A 306 7.42 10.45 16.80
CA THR A 306 6.14 11.18 16.71
C THR A 306 5.88 12.02 17.95
N GLY A 307 6.28 11.55 19.13
CA GLY A 307 6.03 12.22 20.41
C GLY A 307 7.18 13.11 20.93
N GLU A 308 8.28 13.30 20.17
CA GLU A 308 9.43 14.07 20.65
C GLU A 308 9.26 15.59 20.60
N VAL A 309 8.25 16.06 19.90
CA VAL A 309 7.92 17.50 19.76
C VAL A 309 6.45 17.73 20.13
N VAL A 310 6.09 18.99 20.35
CA VAL A 310 4.69 19.39 20.49
C VAL A 310 3.97 19.11 19.19
N ASN A 311 3.01 18.20 19.23
CA ASN A 311 2.31 17.66 18.05
C ASN A 311 0.84 17.44 18.41
N PRO A 312 0.00 18.50 18.40
CA PRO A 312 -1.35 18.46 18.92
C PRO A 312 -2.26 17.51 18.15
N PHE A 313 -1.99 17.30 16.86
CA PHE A 313 -2.74 16.38 16.00
C PHE A 313 -2.16 14.97 15.99
N GLY A 314 -1.00 14.74 16.62
CA GLY A 314 -0.34 13.43 16.65
C GLY A 314 0.06 12.87 15.29
N TYR A 315 0.23 13.74 14.27
CA TYR A 315 0.66 13.33 12.93
C TYR A 315 1.99 12.57 12.99
N ALA A 316 2.07 11.41 12.36
CA ALA A 316 3.26 10.57 12.39
C ALA A 316 4.47 11.30 11.79
N ARG A 317 5.55 11.45 12.58
CA ARG A 317 6.81 11.98 12.09
C ARG A 317 7.66 10.87 11.50
N GLN A 318 8.66 11.24 10.74
CA GLN A 318 9.54 10.31 10.04
C GLN A 318 10.99 10.81 10.07
N TYR A 319 11.95 9.88 9.98
CA TYR A 319 13.37 10.21 9.88
C TYR A 319 13.76 10.17 8.41
N VAL A 320 14.08 11.32 7.84
CA VAL A 320 14.27 11.52 6.41
C VAL A 320 15.69 11.97 6.07
N GLN A 321 16.06 11.81 4.81
CA GLN A 321 17.26 12.37 4.22
C GLN A 321 16.93 12.86 2.82
N PRO A 322 16.91 14.18 2.57
CA PRO A 322 16.86 14.72 1.22
C PRO A 322 18.03 14.20 0.37
N VAL A 323 17.87 14.19 -0.97
CA VAL A 323 18.89 13.65 -1.90
C VAL A 323 20.28 14.25 -1.67
N ASP A 324 20.36 15.52 -1.30
CA ASP A 324 21.58 16.28 -1.10
C ASP A 324 21.59 17.03 0.24
N GLY A 325 20.88 16.51 1.24
CA GLY A 325 20.77 17.12 2.56
C GLY A 325 21.10 16.17 3.70
N PRO A 326 21.21 16.72 4.92
CA PRO A 326 21.44 15.93 6.12
C PRO A 326 20.19 15.14 6.52
N ARG A 327 20.40 14.07 7.29
CA ARG A 327 19.30 13.35 7.95
C ARG A 327 18.65 14.23 9.03
N ARG A 328 17.33 14.20 9.08
CA ARG A 328 16.53 14.94 10.06
C ARG A 328 15.18 14.27 10.32
N ALA A 329 14.58 14.57 11.47
CA ALA A 329 13.18 14.28 11.70
C ALA A 329 12.32 15.32 10.99
N ALA A 330 11.24 14.87 10.34
CA ALA A 330 10.30 15.73 9.60
C ALA A 330 8.88 15.21 9.73
N PHE A 331 7.91 16.07 9.49
CA PHE A 331 6.51 15.66 9.37
C PHE A 331 6.22 15.09 8.00
N PHE A 332 6.73 15.72 6.93
CA PHE A 332 6.42 15.38 5.56
C PHE A 332 7.63 14.84 4.79
N PHE A 333 7.34 14.21 3.67
CA PHE A 333 8.32 13.74 2.71
C PHE A 333 9.15 14.93 2.16
N PRO A 334 10.47 14.82 2.06
CA PRO A 334 11.30 15.96 1.65
C PRO A 334 11.03 16.34 0.18
N HIS A 335 11.02 17.64 -0.12
CA HIS A 335 10.89 18.15 -1.50
C HIS A 335 11.99 17.63 -2.42
N ARG A 336 13.24 17.61 -1.93
CA ARG A 336 14.38 17.10 -2.69
C ARG A 336 14.55 15.60 -2.47
N ASN A 337 13.78 14.83 -3.24
CA ASN A 337 13.69 13.39 -3.17
C ASN A 337 14.00 12.74 -4.53
N GLU A 338 14.11 11.42 -4.55
CA GLU A 338 14.52 10.64 -5.72
C GLU A 338 13.50 10.63 -6.85
N SER A 339 12.23 11.00 -6.59
CA SER A 339 11.19 11.07 -7.63
C SER A 339 11.29 12.32 -8.49
N GLY A 340 12.01 13.34 -8.02
CA GLY A 340 12.04 14.65 -8.67
C GLY A 340 10.73 15.44 -8.53
N TYR A 341 9.78 14.94 -7.71
CA TYR A 341 8.51 15.62 -7.43
C TYR A 341 8.55 16.29 -6.05
N TRP A 342 7.93 17.45 -5.94
CA TRP A 342 7.39 17.89 -4.69
C TRP A 342 6.19 17.01 -4.35
N TRP A 343 6.26 16.26 -3.25
CA TRP A 343 5.37 15.14 -3.03
C TRP A 343 3.93 15.54 -2.71
N GLN A 344 3.01 14.60 -2.89
CA GLN A 344 1.59 14.69 -2.55
C GLN A 344 1.34 14.47 -1.06
N GLY A 345 0.10 14.69 -0.59
CA GLY A 345 -0.34 14.35 0.75
C GLY A 345 -0.18 12.86 1.08
N GLU A 346 0.13 12.54 2.34
CA GLU A 346 0.66 11.25 2.75
C GLU A 346 -0.38 10.36 3.46
N ASN A 347 -1.65 10.46 3.08
CA ASN A 347 -2.71 9.67 3.72
C ASN A 347 -2.49 8.15 3.61
N ALA A 348 -1.84 7.68 2.53
CA ALA A 348 -1.46 6.26 2.41
C ALA A 348 -0.41 5.86 3.46
N ARG A 349 0.60 6.71 3.71
CA ARG A 349 1.60 6.47 4.75
C ARG A 349 0.96 6.35 6.12
N LEU A 350 0.12 7.32 6.48
CA LEU A 350 -0.58 7.36 7.77
C LEU A 350 -1.45 6.11 7.96
N ALA A 351 -2.23 5.75 6.94
CA ALA A 351 -3.09 4.58 6.99
C ALA A 351 -2.29 3.27 7.04
N SER A 352 -1.14 3.17 6.35
CA SER A 352 -0.26 1.99 6.41
C SER A 352 0.38 1.80 7.80
N LEU A 353 0.78 2.90 8.46
CA LEU A 353 1.28 2.88 9.84
C LEU A 353 0.16 2.50 10.83
N ALA A 354 -1.06 3.01 10.64
CA ALA A 354 -2.21 2.62 11.43
C ALA A 354 -2.54 1.14 11.28
N ALA A 355 -2.51 0.59 10.05
CA ALA A 355 -2.70 -0.83 9.80
C ALA A 355 -1.60 -1.67 10.48
N ALA A 356 -0.34 -1.26 10.37
CA ALA A 356 0.79 -1.94 11.01
C ALA A 356 0.65 -1.96 12.55
N ALA A 357 0.28 -0.83 13.16
CA ALA A 357 0.08 -0.73 14.59
C ALA A 357 -1.08 -1.63 15.08
N ARG A 358 -2.22 -1.64 14.40
CA ARG A 358 -3.38 -2.47 14.75
C ARG A 358 -3.12 -3.96 14.57
N LEU A 359 -2.50 -4.36 13.45
CA LEU A 359 -2.09 -5.75 13.24
C LEU A 359 -1.06 -6.21 14.29
N ALA A 360 -0.15 -5.33 14.69
CA ALA A 360 0.77 -5.62 15.78
C ALA A 360 0.07 -5.80 17.14
N CYS A 361 -0.99 -5.04 17.42
CA CYS A 361 -1.81 -5.25 18.63
C CYS A 361 -2.41 -6.66 18.69
N ARG A 362 -2.74 -7.25 17.54
CA ARG A 362 -3.30 -8.61 17.46
C ARG A 362 -2.25 -9.71 17.62
N SER A 363 -0.98 -9.44 17.34
CA SER A 363 0.09 -10.44 17.24
C SER A 363 1.14 -10.34 18.34
N LEU A 364 1.34 -9.15 18.94
CA LEU A 364 2.35 -8.95 19.96
C LEU A 364 1.84 -9.30 21.35
N PRO A 365 2.66 -9.92 22.20
CA PRO A 365 2.38 -9.98 23.63
C PRO A 365 2.22 -8.57 24.22
N PRO A 366 1.39 -8.39 25.26
CA PRO A 366 1.01 -7.08 25.79
C PRO A 366 2.14 -6.22 26.37
N ASP A 367 3.35 -6.73 26.53
CA ASP A 367 4.52 -6.01 27.10
C ASP A 367 5.72 -6.05 26.12
N PRO A 368 6.55 -4.99 25.98
CA PRO A 368 6.61 -3.70 26.68
C PRO A 368 5.92 -2.54 25.95
N VAL A 369 5.31 -2.73 24.79
CA VAL A 369 4.51 -1.69 24.12
C VAL A 369 3.05 -1.96 24.41
N PRO A 370 2.38 -1.19 25.29
CA PRO A 370 0.97 -1.39 25.57
C PRO A 370 0.12 -1.29 24.31
N ALA A 371 -0.73 -2.27 24.05
CA ALA A 371 -1.64 -2.28 22.91
C ALA A 371 -2.47 -0.98 22.81
N ALA A 372 -2.85 -0.40 23.96
CA ALA A 372 -3.54 0.87 24.00
C ALA A 372 -2.75 2.05 23.41
N ARG A 373 -1.41 2.05 23.49
CA ARG A 373 -0.59 3.09 22.85
C ARG A 373 -0.56 2.95 21.34
N LEU A 374 -0.46 1.71 20.85
CA LEU A 374 -0.49 1.42 19.41
C LEU A 374 -1.88 1.72 18.82
N GLU A 375 -2.95 1.35 19.52
CA GLU A 375 -4.32 1.67 19.08
C GLU A 375 -4.55 3.19 19.05
N ARG A 376 -4.13 3.91 20.09
CA ARG A 376 -4.21 5.37 20.10
C ARG A 376 -3.43 5.98 18.93
N TYR A 377 -2.22 5.50 18.66
CA TYR A 377 -1.41 5.94 17.52
C TYR A 377 -2.16 5.71 16.21
N ALA A 378 -2.69 4.50 15.99
CA ALA A 378 -3.46 4.17 14.81
C ALA A 378 -4.73 5.04 14.67
N ALA A 379 -5.49 5.20 15.75
CA ALA A 379 -6.70 6.01 15.75
C ALA A 379 -6.42 7.48 15.40
N VAL A 380 -5.32 8.03 15.87
CA VAL A 380 -4.90 9.41 15.57
C VAL A 380 -4.55 9.58 14.08
N GLN A 381 -3.79 8.64 13.50
CA GLN A 381 -3.48 8.69 12.06
C GLN A 381 -4.75 8.60 11.20
N LEU A 382 -5.68 7.71 11.53
CA LEU A 382 -6.96 7.61 10.83
C LEU A 382 -7.84 8.84 11.08
N GLY A 383 -7.81 9.39 12.29
CA GLY A 383 -8.51 10.62 12.65
C GLY A 383 -8.07 11.82 11.83
N TRP A 384 -6.76 11.95 11.54
CA TRP A 384 -6.24 12.98 10.64
C TRP A 384 -6.92 12.91 9.26
N ILE A 385 -7.06 11.71 8.70
CA ILE A 385 -7.73 11.50 7.40
C ILE A 385 -9.21 11.88 7.48
N LEU A 386 -9.85 11.71 8.63
CA LEU A 386 -11.27 12.00 8.83
C LEU A 386 -11.59 13.44 9.26
N GLY A 387 -10.58 14.31 9.34
CA GLY A 387 -10.79 15.73 9.64
C GLY A 387 -10.17 16.23 10.96
N CYS A 388 -9.59 15.35 11.79
CA CYS A 388 -8.81 15.76 12.96
C CYS A 388 -7.45 16.30 12.53
N ASN A 389 -7.46 17.39 11.75
CA ASN A 389 -6.30 18.04 11.18
C ASN A 389 -6.47 19.57 11.21
N PRO A 390 -5.44 20.38 10.92
CA PRO A 390 -5.51 21.85 11.03
C PRO A 390 -6.56 22.53 10.17
N PHE A 391 -7.06 21.85 9.11
CA PHE A 391 -8.02 22.40 8.17
C PHE A 391 -9.46 21.90 8.37
N ASP A 392 -9.71 21.05 9.38
CA ASP A 392 -11.01 20.40 9.60
C ASP A 392 -11.54 19.76 8.31
N ALA A 393 -10.63 19.20 7.50
CA ALA A 393 -10.93 18.65 6.18
C ALA A 393 -10.94 17.11 6.23
N CYS A 394 -12.11 16.51 5.96
CA CYS A 394 -12.24 15.08 5.82
C CYS A 394 -11.84 14.66 4.39
N PHE A 395 -10.81 13.82 4.28
CA PHE A 395 -10.31 13.34 3.00
C PHE A 395 -11.06 12.12 2.47
N LEU A 396 -11.88 11.48 3.29
CA LEU A 396 -12.82 10.44 2.85
C LEU A 396 -14.05 11.11 2.22
N HIS A 397 -14.08 11.17 0.89
CA HIS A 397 -15.09 11.92 0.15
C HIS A 397 -16.52 11.39 0.40
N GLY A 398 -17.44 12.31 0.63
CA GLY A 398 -18.84 12.05 0.97
C GLY A 398 -19.11 11.80 2.46
N PHE A 399 -18.09 11.95 3.30
CA PHE A 399 -18.18 11.87 4.76
C PHE A 399 -17.57 13.10 5.43
N GLY A 400 -17.95 13.38 6.65
CA GLY A 400 -17.39 14.50 7.41
C GLY A 400 -17.66 15.86 6.78
N ARG A 401 -16.70 16.78 6.94
CA ARG A 401 -16.79 18.17 6.49
C ARG A 401 -15.62 18.54 5.59
N ASN A 402 -15.80 19.61 4.81
CA ASN A 402 -14.75 20.26 4.02
C ASN A 402 -14.01 19.27 3.10
N ASN A 403 -14.75 18.33 2.47
CA ASN A 403 -14.14 17.42 1.52
C ASN A 403 -13.50 18.22 0.38
N PRO A 404 -12.25 17.95 0.00
CA PRO A 404 -11.65 18.60 -1.16
C PRO A 404 -12.30 18.12 -2.45
N GLU A 405 -12.52 19.05 -3.38
CA GLU A 405 -12.94 18.76 -4.75
C GLU A 405 -11.72 18.79 -5.68
N TYR A 406 -11.63 17.85 -6.61
CA TYR A 406 -10.57 17.84 -7.60
C TYR A 406 -10.94 18.71 -8.81
N GLU A 407 -10.99 18.15 -9.99
CA GLU A 407 -11.37 18.88 -11.19
C GLU A 407 -12.76 18.42 -11.66
N PRO A 408 -13.56 19.31 -12.27
CA PRO A 408 -14.87 18.93 -12.82
C PRO A 408 -14.79 17.76 -13.82
N ARG A 409 -13.68 17.66 -14.55
CA ARG A 409 -13.38 16.58 -15.49
C ARG A 409 -13.08 15.26 -14.80
N PHE A 410 -12.59 15.32 -13.57
CA PHE A 410 -12.22 14.17 -12.72
C PHE A 410 -12.84 14.33 -11.33
N PRO A 411 -14.17 14.25 -11.20
CA PRO A 411 -14.83 14.44 -9.92
C PRO A 411 -14.42 13.34 -8.95
N ASN A 412 -14.25 13.71 -7.69
CA ASN A 412 -13.99 12.75 -6.62
C ASN A 412 -15.17 11.81 -6.45
N ALA A 413 -14.88 10.53 -6.33
CA ALA A 413 -15.86 9.47 -6.14
C ALA A 413 -16.15 9.25 -4.66
N PHE A 414 -17.42 8.97 -4.33
CA PHE A 414 -17.87 8.66 -2.98
C PHE A 414 -17.09 7.50 -2.36
N GLY A 415 -16.53 7.73 -1.18
CA GLY A 415 -15.77 6.74 -0.42
C GLY A 415 -14.31 6.60 -0.86
N GLY A 416 -13.82 7.41 -1.80
CA GLY A 416 -12.40 7.55 -2.09
C GLY A 416 -11.71 8.49 -1.11
N ILE A 417 -10.40 8.33 -0.96
CA ILE A 417 -9.58 9.17 -0.06
C ILE A 417 -8.64 10.00 -0.91
N CYS A 418 -8.66 11.32 -0.70
CA CYS A 418 -7.79 12.27 -1.38
C CYS A 418 -6.37 12.25 -0.79
N ASN A 419 -5.42 12.78 -1.56
CA ASN A 419 -4.02 12.90 -1.16
C ASN A 419 -3.86 13.65 0.17
N GLY A 420 -4.49 14.81 0.33
CA GLY A 420 -4.55 15.54 1.60
C GLY A 420 -3.45 16.58 1.78
N ILE A 421 -3.13 16.90 3.02
CA ILE A 421 -2.20 17.96 3.40
C ILE A 421 -0.76 17.56 3.06
N THR A 422 0.02 18.55 2.56
CA THR A 422 1.44 18.40 2.21
C THR A 422 2.33 19.28 3.07
N GLY A 423 3.64 19.12 2.98
CA GLY A 423 4.58 20.16 3.37
C GLY A 423 4.36 21.44 2.56
N GLY A 424 4.71 22.58 3.11
CA GLY A 424 4.56 23.88 2.43
C GLY A 424 5.41 23.95 1.17
N PHE A 425 4.94 24.65 0.15
CA PHE A 425 5.62 24.70 -1.15
C PHE A 425 6.98 25.41 -1.07
N ASP A 426 7.02 26.54 -0.40
CA ASP A 426 8.24 27.35 -0.26
C ASP A 426 9.08 26.93 0.96
N ASP A 427 8.45 26.43 2.02
CA ASP A 427 9.07 25.88 3.23
C ASP A 427 8.48 24.51 3.56
N GLU A 428 9.27 23.46 3.39
CA GLU A 428 8.82 22.08 3.61
C GLU A 428 8.56 21.72 5.09
N GLU A 429 8.96 22.58 6.03
CA GLU A 429 8.64 22.42 7.45
C GLU A 429 7.27 23.04 7.81
N ASP A 430 6.70 23.86 6.94
CA ASP A 430 5.33 24.39 7.07
C ASP A 430 4.33 23.40 6.44
N ILE A 431 3.06 23.75 6.44
CA ILE A 431 1.98 22.94 5.84
C ILE A 431 1.28 23.70 4.72
N ASP A 432 0.84 22.96 3.70
CA ASP A 432 0.06 23.49 2.59
C ASP A 432 -1.17 22.62 2.30
N PHE A 433 -2.28 23.28 1.99
CA PHE A 433 -3.54 22.65 1.63
C PHE A 433 -4.46 23.68 0.96
N LEU A 434 -5.61 23.25 0.47
CA LEU A 434 -6.61 24.11 -0.15
C LEU A 434 -7.32 25.05 0.88
N PRO A 435 -7.57 26.32 0.53
CA PRO A 435 -7.15 26.98 -0.70
C PRO A 435 -5.66 27.35 -0.66
N SER A 436 -4.90 26.87 -1.65
CA SER A 436 -3.47 27.20 -1.82
C SER A 436 -3.31 28.05 -3.08
N PRO A 437 -2.44 29.09 -3.09
CA PRO A 437 -2.13 29.83 -4.30
C PRO A 437 -1.56 28.96 -5.43
N TYR A 438 -0.94 27.83 -5.07
CA TYR A 438 -0.43 26.85 -6.03
C TYR A 438 -1.53 25.94 -6.62
N ALA A 439 -2.66 25.79 -5.94
CA ALA A 439 -3.78 24.98 -6.41
C ALA A 439 -4.49 25.58 -7.64
N GLU A 440 -4.37 26.89 -7.85
CA GLU A 440 -4.87 27.58 -9.05
C GLU A 440 -4.06 27.21 -10.30
N ARG A 441 -2.81 26.76 -10.11
CA ARG A 441 -2.01 26.17 -11.17
C ARG A 441 -2.45 24.72 -11.34
N GLY A 442 -3.15 24.38 -12.40
CA GLY A 442 -3.71 23.04 -12.65
C GLY A 442 -2.70 21.89 -12.51
N GLU A 443 -1.41 22.18 -12.67
CA GLU A 443 -0.28 21.26 -12.50
C GLU A 443 -0.02 20.83 -11.06
N HIS A 444 -0.61 21.50 -10.04
CA HIS A 444 -0.37 21.19 -8.62
C HIS A 444 -1.58 20.67 -7.86
N ARG A 445 -2.80 20.91 -8.36
CA ARG A 445 -4.04 20.60 -7.62
C ARG A 445 -4.16 19.12 -7.23
N TRP A 446 -3.65 18.22 -8.03
CA TRP A 446 -3.63 16.78 -7.74
C TRP A 446 -2.94 16.45 -6.41
N ARG A 447 -1.97 17.24 -5.96
CA ARG A 447 -1.21 17.00 -4.73
C ARG A 447 -2.08 16.91 -3.48
N TRP A 448 -3.21 17.59 -3.48
CA TRP A 448 -4.14 17.67 -2.36
C TRP A 448 -5.44 16.90 -2.61
N SER A 449 -5.99 17.03 -3.80
CA SER A 449 -7.40 16.73 -4.08
C SER A 449 -7.64 15.42 -4.84
N GLU A 450 -6.64 14.89 -5.53
CA GLU A 450 -6.75 13.64 -6.26
C GLU A 450 -6.93 12.46 -5.32
N GLN A 451 -7.85 11.56 -5.66
CA GLN A 451 -8.02 10.28 -4.98
C GLN A 451 -7.08 9.25 -5.56
N TRP A 452 -6.46 8.43 -4.69
CA TRP A 452 -5.46 7.46 -5.08
C TRP A 452 -5.71 6.10 -4.43
N LEU A 453 -5.59 5.00 -5.17
CA LEU A 453 -5.90 3.64 -4.71
C LEU A 453 -5.25 3.26 -3.36
N PRO A 454 -3.96 3.50 -3.14
CA PRO A 454 -3.31 3.09 -1.89
C PRO A 454 -3.90 3.74 -0.64
N HIS A 455 -4.41 4.97 -0.72
CA HIS A 455 -5.05 5.62 0.42
C HIS A 455 -6.23 4.81 0.92
N ALA A 456 -7.13 4.44 0.01
CA ALA A 456 -8.34 3.69 0.34
C ALA A 456 -8.02 2.24 0.75
N ALA A 457 -7.05 1.58 0.10
CA ALA A 457 -6.65 0.21 0.41
C ALA A 457 -6.06 0.10 1.84
N TRP A 458 -5.12 0.99 2.19
CA TRP A 458 -4.53 1.00 3.51
C TRP A 458 -5.52 1.39 4.61
N TYR A 459 -6.36 2.40 4.34
CA TYR A 459 -7.38 2.83 5.30
C TYR A 459 -8.37 1.70 5.59
N LEU A 460 -8.86 1.02 4.55
CA LEU A 460 -9.78 -0.11 4.69
C LEU A 460 -9.17 -1.23 5.53
N LEU A 461 -7.92 -1.62 5.25
CA LEU A 461 -7.23 -2.64 6.05
C LEU A 461 -7.07 -2.19 7.50
N ALA A 462 -6.66 -0.93 7.73
CA ALA A 462 -6.52 -0.39 9.09
C ALA A 462 -7.85 -0.38 9.84
N ALA A 463 -8.95 -0.05 9.16
CA ALA A 463 -10.29 -0.07 9.77
C ALA A 463 -10.72 -1.49 10.16
N CYS A 464 -10.54 -2.48 9.28
CA CYS A 464 -10.88 -3.88 9.56
C CYS A 464 -9.95 -4.53 10.60
N ALA A 465 -8.75 -3.99 10.81
CA ALA A 465 -7.83 -4.48 11.84
C ALA A 465 -8.12 -3.91 13.24
N ALA A 466 -9.14 -3.06 13.40
CA ALA A 466 -9.55 -2.52 14.72
C ALA A 466 -9.84 -3.65 15.72
N PRO A 467 -9.55 -3.46 17.03
CA PRO A 467 -9.91 -4.45 18.03
C PRO A 467 -11.44 -4.68 18.09
N ALA A 468 -11.86 -5.91 18.34
CA ALA A 468 -13.29 -6.29 18.42
C ALA A 468 -14.08 -5.45 19.42
N SER A 469 -13.45 -5.01 20.52
CA SER A 469 -14.05 -4.09 21.50
C SER A 469 -14.44 -2.72 20.91
N GLY A 470 -13.73 -2.24 19.88
CA GLY A 470 -14.08 -1.01 19.15
C GLY A 470 -15.26 -1.21 18.21
N LEU A 471 -15.42 -2.39 17.64
CA LEU A 471 -16.55 -2.75 16.78
C LEU A 471 -17.85 -2.90 17.58
N ALA A 472 -17.81 -3.43 18.79
CA ALA A 472 -18.96 -3.54 19.69
C ALA A 472 -19.52 -2.17 20.12
N ALA A 473 -18.65 -1.17 20.30
CA ALA A 473 -19.07 0.20 20.61
C ALA A 473 -19.86 0.86 19.47
N VAL A 474 -19.51 0.55 18.22
CA VAL A 474 -20.24 1.04 17.03
C VAL A 474 -21.61 0.37 16.90
N GLN A 475 -21.73 -0.90 17.27
CA GLN A 475 -23.00 -1.64 17.26
C GLN A 475 -23.99 -1.09 18.31
N ALA A 476 -23.47 -0.72 19.49
CA ALA A 476 -24.30 -0.16 20.56
C ALA A 476 -24.93 1.21 20.21
N VAL A 477 -24.26 2.00 19.35
CA VAL A 477 -24.77 3.31 18.90
C VAL A 477 -25.85 3.16 17.81
N HIS A 478 -25.93 2.03 17.12
CA HIS A 478 -26.89 1.78 16.03
C HIS A 478 -28.05 0.87 16.43
N SER A 479 -28.11 0.40 17.67
CA SER A 479 -29.31 -0.28 18.17
C SER A 479 -30.40 0.77 18.42
N PRO A 480 -31.55 0.74 17.72
CA PRO A 480 -32.63 1.64 18.02
C PRO A 480 -33.05 1.37 19.46
N GLY A 481 -32.92 2.39 20.33
CA GLY A 481 -33.33 2.31 21.69
C GLY A 481 -34.78 1.82 21.78
N GLY A 482 -34.98 0.68 22.42
CA GLY A 482 -36.31 0.25 22.78
C GLY A 482 -36.91 1.29 23.71
N GLU A 483 -37.89 2.03 23.22
CA GLU A 483 -38.81 2.79 24.05
C GLU A 483 -39.57 1.83 24.94
N THR A 484 -39.41 1.96 26.24
CA THR A 484 -40.35 1.50 27.25
C THR A 484 -41.06 2.69 27.83
#